data_f65f62f639a5fcfc76b9c93df0c9f01f
#
_entry.id   f65f62f639a5fcfc76b9c93df0c9f01f
#
_cell.length_a   1.000
_cell.length_b   1.000
_cell.length_c   1.000
_cell.angle_alpha   90.00
_cell.angle_beta   90.00
_cell.angle_gamma   90.00
#
_symmetry.space_group_name_H-M   'P 1'
#
loop_
_entity.id
_entity.type
_entity.pdbx_description
1 polymer ?
#
loop_
_entity_poly.entity_id
_entity_poly.type
_entity_poly.pdbx_seq_one_letter_code
_entity_poly.pdbx_strand_id
1 'polypeptide(L)'
;RSPYENPEEIMRKAALPGINLQSYDIHRKGPDVIYTIHFKFKSIDAFNNINDQLGAADFWGKITLNKEPGRRITFKRRIALGTQEQEEEEDIKDILGMLQPENPVWTYKVHLPWKIISTNALPENVDMENGTVSWSFDTRKMWHKQELMTVELQKEFPWFLLVIGAVIVVLLIFLIHWMLRFPKKSHWRERIKQSENEEKS
;
A
#
# COMPACT_ATOMS: atom_id res chain seq x y z
N ARG A 1 -34.27 -6.42 -16.06
CA ARG A 1 -33.23 -5.55 -15.46
C ARG A 1 -32.27 -6.45 -14.72
N SER A 2 -30.97 -6.37 -15.05
CA SER A 2 -29.94 -7.11 -14.34
C SER A 2 -29.94 -6.69 -12.86
N PRO A 3 -29.79 -7.61 -11.89
CA PRO A 3 -29.64 -7.27 -10.47
C PRO A 3 -28.41 -6.39 -10.17
N TYR A 4 -27.54 -6.20 -11.17
CA TYR A 4 -26.34 -5.33 -11.10
C TYR A 4 -26.61 -3.89 -11.58
N GLU A 5 -27.85 -3.52 -11.91
CA GLU A 5 -28.19 -2.19 -12.42
C GLU A 5 -28.61 -1.19 -11.33
N ASN A 6 -28.75 -1.61 -10.07
CA ASN A 6 -29.04 -0.71 -8.97
C ASN A 6 -27.79 -0.40 -8.15
N PRO A 7 -27.18 0.80 -8.30
CA PRO A 7 -25.99 1.19 -7.55
C PRO A 7 -26.15 1.11 -6.04
N GLU A 8 -27.34 1.46 -5.52
CA GLU A 8 -27.60 1.43 -4.08
C GLU A 8 -27.64 0.00 -3.51
N GLU A 9 -28.18 -0.95 -4.27
CA GLU A 9 -28.19 -2.35 -3.86
C GLU A 9 -26.81 -2.97 -3.88
N ILE A 10 -26.00 -2.61 -4.88
CA ILE A 10 -24.59 -3.01 -4.96
C ILE A 10 -23.79 -2.42 -3.79
N MET A 11 -23.99 -1.12 -3.51
CA MET A 11 -23.35 -0.47 -2.36
C MET A 11 -23.73 -1.12 -1.03
N ARG A 12 -24.98 -1.52 -0.87
CA ARG A 12 -25.46 -2.23 0.33
C ARG A 12 -24.87 -3.65 0.44
N LYS A 13 -24.78 -4.39 -0.67
CA LYS A 13 -24.20 -5.75 -0.72
C LYS A 13 -22.68 -5.74 -0.60
N ALA A 14 -22.01 -4.67 -1.05
CA ALA A 14 -20.55 -4.51 -0.97
C ALA A 14 -20.06 -3.94 0.37
N ALA A 15 -20.91 -3.89 1.40
CA ALA A 15 -20.50 -3.53 2.76
C ALA A 15 -19.68 -4.66 3.40
N LEU A 16 -18.50 -4.94 2.86
CA LEU A 16 -17.58 -5.93 3.39
C LEU A 16 -16.76 -5.34 4.56
N PRO A 17 -16.45 -6.14 5.58
CA PRO A 17 -15.64 -5.69 6.71
C PRO A 17 -14.29 -5.12 6.25
N GLY A 18 -14.03 -3.85 6.57
CA GLY A 18 -12.78 -3.17 6.21
C GLY A 18 -12.71 -2.61 4.79
N ILE A 19 -13.79 -2.73 4.01
CA ILE A 19 -13.95 -2.13 2.68
C ILE A 19 -14.93 -0.96 2.78
N ASN A 20 -14.58 0.17 2.17
CA ASN A 20 -15.42 1.35 2.05
C ASN A 20 -15.61 1.67 0.57
N LEU A 21 -16.76 1.31 0.02
CA LEU A 21 -17.15 1.68 -1.33
C LEU A 21 -17.46 3.18 -1.37
N GLN A 22 -16.74 3.93 -2.23
CA GLN A 22 -16.86 5.38 -2.35
C GLN A 22 -17.80 5.78 -3.48
N SER A 23 -17.65 5.14 -4.64
CA SER A 23 -18.53 5.37 -5.78
C SER A 23 -18.61 4.14 -6.67
N TYR A 24 -19.73 4.03 -7.35
CA TYR A 24 -20.01 3.03 -8.36
C TYR A 24 -20.73 3.71 -9.52
N ASP A 25 -20.25 3.53 -10.73
CA ASP A 25 -20.79 4.14 -11.92
C ASP A 25 -20.85 3.11 -13.06
N ILE A 26 -21.88 3.24 -13.90
CA ILE A 26 -22.11 2.35 -15.05
C ILE A 26 -22.32 3.23 -16.29
N HIS A 27 -21.42 3.10 -17.25
CA HIS A 27 -21.52 3.73 -18.54
C HIS A 27 -21.73 2.70 -19.64
N ARG A 28 -22.62 3.04 -20.60
CA ARG A 28 -22.77 2.28 -21.84
C ARG A 28 -22.11 3.04 -22.99
N LYS A 29 -21.21 2.40 -23.71
CA LYS A 29 -20.54 2.94 -24.88
C LYS A 29 -20.68 1.94 -26.04
N GLY A 30 -21.71 2.11 -26.87
CA GLY A 30 -22.05 1.14 -27.90
C GLY A 30 -22.48 -0.21 -27.29
N PRO A 31 -21.86 -1.33 -27.68
CA PRO A 31 -22.12 -2.64 -27.12
C PRO A 31 -21.49 -2.81 -25.72
N ASP A 32 -20.53 -1.98 -25.35
CA ASP A 32 -19.77 -2.15 -24.11
C ASP A 32 -20.49 -1.56 -22.90
N VAL A 33 -20.38 -2.24 -21.78
CA VAL A 33 -20.82 -1.75 -20.45
C VAL A 33 -19.58 -1.59 -19.57
N ILE A 34 -19.31 -0.33 -19.22
CA ILE A 34 -18.15 0.04 -18.39
C ILE A 34 -18.61 0.22 -16.96
N TYR A 35 -18.03 -0.53 -16.05
CA TYR A 35 -18.24 -0.43 -14.61
C TYR A 35 -17.04 0.30 -14.00
N THR A 36 -17.28 1.40 -13.30
CA THR A 36 -16.24 2.12 -12.56
C THR A 36 -16.54 2.02 -11.07
N ILE A 37 -15.62 1.42 -10.32
CA ILE A 37 -15.79 1.17 -8.90
C ILE A 37 -14.62 1.83 -8.16
N HIS A 38 -14.93 2.72 -7.20
CA HIS A 38 -13.95 3.33 -6.32
C HIS A 38 -14.20 2.85 -4.89
N PHE A 39 -13.20 2.27 -4.29
CA PHE A 39 -13.27 1.84 -2.90
C PHE A 39 -11.94 2.05 -2.15
N LYS A 40 -12.03 2.15 -0.84
CA LYS A 40 -10.90 2.16 0.08
C LYS A 40 -10.95 0.91 0.95
N PHE A 41 -9.79 0.40 1.31
CA PHE A 41 -9.67 -0.72 2.23
C PHE A 41 -8.76 -0.34 3.41
N LYS A 42 -9.06 -0.85 4.60
CA LYS A 42 -8.32 -0.57 5.84
C LYS A 42 -6.97 -1.28 5.89
N SER A 43 -6.87 -2.45 5.27
CA SER A 43 -5.66 -3.28 5.25
C SER A 43 -5.63 -4.16 4.01
N ILE A 44 -4.46 -4.70 3.70
CA ILE A 44 -4.29 -5.68 2.62
C ILE A 44 -5.10 -6.94 2.90
N ASP A 45 -5.18 -7.38 4.15
CA ASP A 45 -5.99 -8.53 4.52
C ASP A 45 -7.48 -8.30 4.22
N ALA A 46 -8.00 -7.09 4.52
CA ALA A 46 -9.37 -6.74 4.16
C ALA A 46 -9.59 -6.79 2.64
N PHE A 47 -8.62 -6.34 1.84
CA PHE A 47 -8.68 -6.45 0.38
C PHE A 47 -8.63 -7.91 -0.08
N ASN A 48 -7.71 -8.70 0.46
CA ASN A 48 -7.54 -10.11 0.07
C ASN A 48 -8.78 -10.96 0.40
N ASN A 49 -9.49 -10.61 1.47
CA ASN A 49 -10.74 -11.29 1.87
C ASN A 49 -11.92 -11.01 0.95
N ILE A 50 -11.83 -10.03 0.02
CA ILE A 50 -12.90 -9.80 -0.97
C ILE A 50 -13.13 -11.05 -1.82
N ASN A 51 -12.07 -11.70 -2.27
CA ASN A 51 -12.18 -12.90 -3.10
C ASN A 51 -12.85 -14.06 -2.39
N ASP A 52 -12.50 -14.27 -1.11
CA ASP A 52 -13.02 -15.38 -0.31
C ASP A 52 -14.56 -15.27 -0.10
N GLN A 53 -15.11 -14.06 -0.28
CA GLN A 53 -16.54 -13.78 -0.13
C GLN A 53 -17.32 -13.71 -1.46
N LEU A 54 -16.63 -13.43 -2.57
CA LEU A 54 -17.26 -13.23 -3.88
C LEU A 54 -17.24 -14.48 -4.79
N GLY A 55 -16.60 -15.57 -4.36
CA GLY A 55 -16.63 -16.85 -5.06
C GLY A 55 -15.28 -17.34 -5.61
N ALA A 56 -15.32 -18.40 -6.40
CA ALA A 56 -14.15 -19.20 -6.79
C ALA A 56 -13.13 -18.48 -7.70
N ALA A 57 -13.52 -17.43 -8.42
CA ALA A 57 -12.60 -16.71 -9.29
C ALA A 57 -11.74 -15.72 -8.50
N ASP A 58 -10.42 -15.83 -8.61
CA ASP A 58 -9.46 -14.91 -7.97
C ASP A 58 -9.36 -13.58 -8.77
N PHE A 59 -10.52 -13.02 -9.09
CA PHE A 59 -10.69 -11.86 -9.95
C PHE A 59 -10.00 -10.60 -9.40
N TRP A 60 -10.06 -10.40 -8.08
CA TRP A 60 -9.42 -9.25 -7.42
C TRP A 60 -7.94 -9.49 -7.15
N GLY A 61 -7.49 -10.75 -7.20
CA GLY A 61 -6.14 -11.14 -6.89
C GLY A 61 -5.77 -10.98 -5.42
N LYS A 62 -4.67 -11.61 -5.01
CA LYS A 62 -4.13 -11.47 -3.66
C LYS A 62 -2.90 -10.58 -3.69
N ILE A 63 -2.88 -9.59 -2.79
CA ILE A 63 -1.75 -8.67 -2.60
C ILE A 63 -0.91 -9.15 -1.43
N THR A 64 0.41 -9.18 -1.61
CA THR A 64 1.37 -9.46 -0.54
C THR A 64 2.41 -8.34 -0.50
N LEU A 65 2.68 -7.83 0.71
CA LEU A 65 3.77 -6.88 0.97
C LEU A 65 4.78 -7.53 1.91
N ASN A 66 5.93 -7.90 1.38
CA ASN A 66 7.03 -8.43 2.18
C ASN A 66 8.02 -7.31 2.50
N LYS A 67 8.33 -7.16 3.79
CA LYS A 67 9.36 -6.24 4.26
C LYS A 67 10.68 -7.00 4.35
N GLU A 68 11.70 -6.50 3.71
CA GLU A 68 13.04 -7.06 3.69
C GLU A 68 14.03 -6.17 4.46
N PRO A 69 15.19 -6.72 4.87
CA PRO A 69 16.26 -5.93 5.45
C PRO A 69 16.68 -4.77 4.51
N GLY A 70 17.17 -3.66 5.07
CA GLY A 70 17.61 -2.52 4.27
C GLY A 70 16.47 -1.65 3.72
N ARG A 71 15.27 -1.69 4.32
CA ARG A 71 14.09 -0.89 3.95
C ARG A 71 13.52 -1.22 2.58
N ARG A 72 13.79 -2.39 2.07
CA ARG A 72 13.16 -2.90 0.86
C ARG A 72 11.78 -3.44 1.18
N ILE A 73 10.87 -3.25 0.24
CA ILE A 73 9.51 -3.78 0.30
C ILE A 73 9.22 -4.41 -1.05
N THR A 74 8.85 -5.67 -1.03
CA THR A 74 8.41 -6.37 -2.24
C THR A 74 6.88 -6.41 -2.27
N PHE A 75 6.30 -5.71 -3.24
CA PHE A 75 4.90 -5.82 -3.60
C PHE A 75 4.73 -6.98 -4.58
N LYS A 76 3.81 -7.88 -4.27
CA LYS A 76 3.40 -8.95 -5.19
C LYS A 76 1.88 -8.97 -5.28
N ARG A 77 1.35 -9.11 -6.48
CA ARG A 77 -0.06 -9.37 -6.72
C ARG A 77 -0.21 -10.54 -7.69
N ARG A 78 -1.02 -11.50 -7.30
CA ARG A 78 -1.38 -12.63 -8.14
C ARG A 78 -2.83 -12.47 -8.58
N ILE A 79 -3.09 -12.68 -9.87
CA ILE A 79 -4.44 -12.69 -10.44
C ILE A 79 -4.61 -13.98 -11.23
N ALA A 80 -5.77 -14.61 -11.10
CA ALA A 80 -6.22 -15.73 -11.91
C ALA A 80 -7.72 -15.58 -12.18
N LEU A 81 -8.15 -15.65 -13.44
CA LEU A 81 -9.56 -15.56 -13.78
C LEU A 81 -10.29 -16.91 -13.72
N GLY A 82 -9.55 -18.01 -13.85
CA GLY A 82 -10.09 -19.38 -13.80
C GLY A 82 -9.59 -20.18 -12.60
N THR A 83 -10.33 -21.21 -12.22
CA THR A 83 -9.86 -22.23 -11.29
C THR A 83 -9.14 -23.33 -12.06
N GLN A 84 -8.11 -23.95 -11.48
CA GLN A 84 -7.38 -25.06 -12.10
C GLN A 84 -8.26 -26.29 -12.39
N GLU A 85 -9.45 -26.37 -11.80
CA GLU A 85 -10.40 -27.46 -11.95
C GLU A 85 -11.28 -27.37 -13.19
N GLN A 86 -11.23 -26.24 -13.94
CA GLN A 86 -12.07 -26.02 -15.14
C GLN A 86 -11.42 -26.53 -16.44
N GLU A 87 -10.44 -27.43 -16.38
CA GLU A 87 -9.81 -27.99 -17.60
C GLU A 87 -10.73 -28.90 -18.43
N GLU A 88 -11.91 -29.28 -17.91
CA GLU A 88 -12.76 -30.30 -18.55
C GLU A 88 -13.90 -29.78 -19.44
N GLU A 89 -14.13 -28.46 -19.52
CA GLU A 89 -15.22 -27.93 -20.37
C GLU A 89 -14.70 -27.21 -21.62
N GLU A 90 -14.12 -27.95 -22.53
CA GLU A 90 -13.68 -27.43 -23.86
C GLU A 90 -14.84 -26.78 -24.64
N ASP A 91 -16.05 -27.31 -24.55
CA ASP A 91 -17.22 -26.82 -25.28
C ASP A 91 -17.66 -25.41 -24.84
N ILE A 92 -17.48 -25.04 -23.55
CA ILE A 92 -17.80 -23.70 -23.06
C ILE A 92 -16.73 -22.68 -23.50
N LYS A 93 -15.48 -23.10 -23.67
CA LYS A 93 -14.37 -22.25 -24.17
C LYS A 93 -14.61 -21.75 -25.58
N ASP A 94 -15.12 -22.60 -26.45
CA ASP A 94 -15.39 -22.24 -27.84
C ASP A 94 -16.56 -21.23 -27.92
N ILE A 95 -17.60 -21.41 -27.14
CA ILE A 95 -18.74 -20.49 -27.09
C ILE A 95 -18.33 -19.11 -26.54
N LEU A 96 -17.55 -19.08 -25.46
CA LEU A 96 -17.03 -17.83 -24.88
C LEU A 96 -16.03 -17.15 -25.80
N GLY A 97 -15.21 -17.93 -26.52
CA GLY A 97 -14.27 -17.42 -27.52
C GLY A 97 -14.96 -16.73 -28.71
N MET A 98 -16.14 -17.21 -29.12
CA MET A 98 -16.95 -16.57 -30.16
C MET A 98 -17.65 -15.29 -29.72
N LEU A 99 -17.88 -15.10 -28.43
CA LEU A 99 -18.56 -13.93 -27.86
C LEU A 99 -17.60 -12.84 -27.36
N GLN A 100 -16.30 -13.13 -27.33
CA GLN A 100 -15.31 -12.15 -26.83
C GLN A 100 -14.86 -11.21 -27.94
N PRO A 101 -14.71 -9.90 -27.63
CA PRO A 101 -14.15 -8.95 -28.57
C PRO A 101 -12.72 -9.32 -28.93
N GLU A 102 -12.30 -8.97 -30.15
CA GLU A 102 -10.93 -9.18 -30.60
C GLU A 102 -9.95 -8.57 -29.58
N ASN A 103 -9.07 -9.42 -29.01
CA ASN A 103 -8.03 -9.04 -28.04
C ASN A 103 -8.51 -8.39 -26.74
N PRO A 104 -9.26 -9.09 -25.89
CA PRO A 104 -9.63 -8.57 -24.58
C PRO A 104 -8.39 -8.38 -23.71
N VAL A 105 -8.12 -7.15 -23.31
CA VAL A 105 -6.95 -6.77 -22.51
C VAL A 105 -7.39 -6.36 -21.13
N TRP A 106 -6.78 -6.95 -20.12
CA TRP A 106 -6.87 -6.51 -18.74
C TRP A 106 -5.68 -5.63 -18.40
N THR A 107 -5.94 -4.38 -18.02
CA THR A 107 -4.88 -3.47 -17.58
C THR A 107 -4.98 -3.24 -16.08
N TYR A 108 -3.87 -3.41 -15.40
CA TYR A 108 -3.72 -3.09 -14.00
C TYR A 108 -2.66 -2.00 -13.82
N LYS A 109 -3.04 -0.92 -13.16
CA LYS A 109 -2.16 0.21 -12.85
C LYS A 109 -2.11 0.42 -11.35
N VAL A 110 -0.89 0.53 -10.81
CA VAL A 110 -0.66 0.79 -9.39
C VAL A 110 0.20 2.05 -9.22
N HIS A 111 -0.16 2.87 -8.25
CA HIS A 111 0.68 3.97 -7.79
C HIS A 111 1.25 3.59 -6.41
N LEU A 112 2.56 3.65 -6.29
CA LEU A 112 3.30 3.19 -5.12
C LEU A 112 4.01 4.38 -4.46
N PRO A 113 3.95 4.49 -3.11
CA PRO A 113 4.43 5.68 -2.41
C PRO A 113 5.96 5.71 -2.19
N TRP A 114 6.69 4.72 -2.73
CA TRP A 114 8.14 4.58 -2.53
C TRP A 114 8.84 4.44 -3.86
N LYS A 115 10.15 4.69 -3.86
CA LYS A 115 11.00 4.57 -5.05
C LYS A 115 10.98 3.14 -5.59
N ILE A 116 10.65 2.98 -6.86
CA ILE A 116 10.70 1.71 -7.58
C ILE A 116 12.16 1.37 -7.85
N ILE A 117 12.59 0.14 -7.49
CA ILE A 117 13.93 -0.39 -7.76
C ILE A 117 13.89 -1.31 -8.95
N SER A 118 12.94 -2.25 -8.94
CA SER A 118 12.76 -3.24 -9.99
C SER A 118 11.29 -3.64 -10.12
N THR A 119 10.90 -4.13 -11.29
CA THR A 119 9.57 -4.66 -11.55
C THR A 119 9.65 -5.64 -12.72
N ASN A 120 8.66 -6.54 -12.80
CA ASN A 120 8.47 -7.40 -13.96
C ASN A 120 7.53 -6.80 -15.03
N ALA A 121 7.12 -5.54 -14.88
CA ALA A 121 6.42 -4.81 -15.93
C ALA A 121 7.36 -4.46 -17.07
N LEU A 122 6.81 -4.24 -18.28
CA LEU A 122 7.58 -3.75 -19.41
C LEU A 122 8.12 -2.33 -19.13
N PRO A 123 9.34 -2.00 -19.57
CA PRO A 123 9.97 -0.70 -19.25
C PRO A 123 9.11 0.52 -19.63
N GLU A 124 8.41 0.47 -20.76
CA GLU A 124 7.50 1.52 -21.23
C GLU A 124 6.27 1.73 -20.33
N ASN A 125 5.98 0.77 -19.46
CA ASN A 125 4.86 0.79 -18.53
C ASN A 125 5.26 1.21 -17.11
N VAL A 126 6.49 1.71 -16.93
CA VAL A 126 7.05 2.11 -15.65
C VAL A 126 7.35 3.60 -15.63
N ASP A 127 6.65 4.33 -14.78
CA ASP A 127 6.90 5.74 -14.50
C ASP A 127 7.60 5.84 -13.14
N MET A 128 8.94 5.91 -13.18
CA MET A 128 9.76 5.98 -11.97
C MET A 128 9.57 7.29 -11.19
N GLU A 129 9.27 8.40 -11.90
CA GLU A 129 9.11 9.73 -11.30
C GLU A 129 7.83 9.81 -10.47
N ASN A 130 6.73 9.30 -11.03
CA ASN A 130 5.43 9.30 -10.38
C ASN A 130 5.16 8.02 -9.58
N GLY A 131 6.12 7.09 -9.48
CA GLY A 131 5.95 5.85 -8.73
C GLY A 131 4.82 4.96 -9.27
N THR A 132 4.60 4.97 -10.58
CA THR A 132 3.49 4.25 -11.21
C THR A 132 4.00 3.10 -12.07
N VAL A 133 3.35 1.94 -11.94
CA VAL A 133 3.62 0.75 -12.76
C VAL A 133 2.31 0.25 -13.32
N SER A 134 2.31 -0.18 -14.58
CA SER A 134 1.16 -0.82 -15.22
C SER A 134 1.52 -2.13 -15.89
N TRP A 135 0.57 -3.04 -15.90
CA TRP A 135 0.63 -4.32 -16.60
C TRP A 135 -0.59 -4.47 -17.48
N SER A 136 -0.40 -5.09 -18.62
CA SER A 136 -1.49 -5.44 -19.54
C SER A 136 -1.40 -6.92 -19.88
N PHE A 137 -2.48 -7.63 -19.68
CA PHE A 137 -2.56 -9.07 -19.88
C PHE A 137 -3.66 -9.42 -20.88
N ASP A 138 -3.42 -10.40 -21.71
CA ASP A 138 -4.46 -11.03 -22.52
C ASP A 138 -5.38 -11.84 -21.60
N THR A 139 -6.65 -11.44 -21.48
CA THR A 139 -7.58 -12.10 -20.55
C THR A 139 -7.81 -13.56 -20.88
N ARG A 140 -7.69 -13.98 -22.15
CA ARG A 140 -7.81 -15.39 -22.54
C ARG A 140 -6.74 -16.25 -21.90
N LYS A 141 -5.51 -15.72 -21.77
CA LYS A 141 -4.41 -16.44 -21.10
C LYS A 141 -4.59 -16.52 -19.60
N MET A 142 -5.26 -15.53 -19.00
CA MET A 142 -5.49 -15.47 -17.55
C MET A 142 -6.47 -16.55 -17.04
N TRP A 143 -7.28 -17.16 -17.93
CA TRP A 143 -8.12 -18.31 -17.57
C TRP A 143 -7.33 -19.58 -17.30
N HIS A 144 -6.15 -19.71 -17.93
CA HIS A 144 -5.34 -20.92 -17.86
C HIS A 144 -4.03 -20.72 -17.07
N LYS A 145 -3.65 -19.46 -16.83
CA LYS A 145 -2.39 -19.13 -16.21
C LYS A 145 -2.56 -18.01 -15.19
N GLN A 146 -1.97 -18.22 -14.02
CA GLN A 146 -1.87 -17.15 -13.04
C GLN A 146 -0.84 -16.12 -13.51
N GLU A 147 -1.21 -14.85 -13.46
CA GLU A 147 -0.30 -13.75 -13.74
C GLU A 147 0.19 -13.13 -12.43
N LEU A 148 1.50 -12.95 -12.34
CA LEU A 148 2.16 -12.38 -11.16
C LEU A 148 2.73 -11.01 -11.50
N MET A 149 2.33 -10.01 -10.76
CA MET A 149 2.86 -8.65 -10.78
C MET A 149 3.80 -8.47 -9.59
N THR A 150 5.03 -8.02 -9.85
CA THR A 150 6.05 -7.85 -8.81
C THR A 150 6.70 -6.48 -8.93
N VAL A 151 6.83 -5.78 -7.80
CA VAL A 151 7.58 -4.52 -7.70
C VAL A 151 8.43 -4.55 -6.45
N GLU A 152 9.71 -4.27 -6.60
CA GLU A 152 10.61 -4.00 -5.48
C GLU A 152 10.71 -2.50 -5.24
N LEU A 153 10.54 -2.10 -4.01
CA LEU A 153 10.47 -0.73 -3.58
C LEU A 153 11.54 -0.44 -2.53
N GLN A 154 12.06 0.78 -2.55
CA GLN A 154 12.95 1.31 -1.53
C GLN A 154 12.25 2.41 -0.75
N LYS A 155 12.03 2.20 0.53
CA LYS A 155 11.55 3.24 1.42
C LYS A 155 12.64 4.27 1.67
N GLU A 156 12.35 5.53 1.40
CA GLU A 156 13.30 6.63 1.62
C GLU A 156 13.70 6.74 3.09
N PHE A 157 14.94 7.19 3.30
CA PHE A 157 15.44 7.46 4.63
C PHE A 157 14.77 8.76 5.15
N PRO A 158 14.15 8.74 6.33
CA PRO A 158 13.60 9.95 6.92
C PRO A 158 14.74 10.86 7.42
N TRP A 159 15.39 11.56 6.49
CA TRP A 159 16.54 12.43 6.75
C TRP A 159 16.27 13.49 7.82
N PHE A 160 14.99 13.87 8.00
CA PHE A 160 14.58 14.80 9.04
C PHE A 160 14.91 14.29 10.46
N LEU A 161 14.97 12.96 10.68
CA LEU A 161 15.39 12.39 11.97
C LEU A 161 16.87 12.66 12.24
N LEU A 162 17.71 12.71 11.22
CA LEU A 162 19.12 13.09 11.36
C LEU A 162 19.25 14.57 11.75
N VAL A 163 18.44 15.43 11.13
CA VAL A 163 18.42 16.86 11.48
C VAL A 163 17.97 17.06 12.93
N ILE A 164 16.89 16.40 13.33
CA ILE A 164 16.41 16.45 14.73
C ILE A 164 17.51 15.96 15.68
N GLY A 165 18.14 14.84 15.38
CA GLY A 165 19.25 14.30 16.17
C GLY A 165 20.41 15.29 16.30
N ALA A 166 20.81 15.91 15.20
CA ALA A 166 21.87 16.95 15.21
C ALA A 166 21.50 18.16 16.08
N VAL A 167 20.27 18.64 15.97
CA VAL A 167 19.77 19.75 16.81
C VAL A 167 19.80 19.38 18.29
N ILE A 168 19.36 18.19 18.67
CA ILE A 168 19.41 17.71 20.05
C ILE A 168 20.86 17.69 20.58
N VAL A 169 21.79 17.18 19.78
CA VAL A 169 23.22 17.14 20.17
C VAL A 169 23.78 18.54 20.39
N VAL A 170 23.47 19.50 19.50
CA VAL A 170 23.90 20.90 19.64
C VAL A 170 23.33 21.52 20.92
N LEU A 171 22.05 21.28 21.20
CA LEU A 171 21.40 21.79 22.44
C LEU A 171 22.03 21.19 23.70
N LEU A 172 22.37 19.89 23.69
CA LEU A 172 23.06 19.26 24.82
C LEU A 172 24.45 19.84 25.04
N ILE A 173 25.24 20.06 23.97
CA ILE A 173 26.55 20.71 24.07
C ILE A 173 26.41 22.11 24.64
N PHE A 174 25.44 22.89 24.17
CA PHE A 174 25.18 24.23 24.66
C PHE A 174 24.80 24.23 26.18
N LEU A 175 23.94 23.29 26.58
CA LEU A 175 23.50 23.15 27.97
C LEU A 175 24.67 22.75 28.89
N ILE A 176 25.52 21.83 28.47
CA ILE A 176 26.73 21.43 29.19
C ILE A 176 27.68 22.64 29.33
N HIS A 177 27.92 23.37 28.23
CA HIS A 177 28.77 24.57 28.26
C HIS A 177 28.20 25.63 29.19
N TRP A 178 26.90 25.84 29.15
CA TRP A 178 26.21 26.80 30.05
C TRP A 178 26.32 26.38 31.50
N MET A 179 26.13 25.10 31.84
CA MET A 179 26.30 24.60 33.21
C MET A 179 27.73 24.76 33.72
N LEU A 180 28.74 24.55 32.86
CA LEU A 180 30.15 24.72 33.23
C LEU A 180 30.52 26.20 33.43
N ARG A 181 29.92 27.10 32.65
CA ARG A 181 30.21 28.57 32.72
C ARG A 181 29.57 29.27 33.92
N PHE A 182 28.47 28.71 34.41
CA PHE A 182 27.79 29.22 35.59
C PHE A 182 27.84 28.20 36.75
N PRO A 183 29.01 27.97 37.37
CA PRO A 183 29.10 27.12 38.55
C PRO A 183 28.17 27.71 39.63
N LYS A 184 27.20 26.95 40.08
CA LYS A 184 26.37 27.34 41.21
C LYS A 184 27.28 27.72 42.34
N LYS A 185 27.36 29.04 42.66
CA LYS A 185 27.96 29.50 43.91
C LYS A 185 27.25 28.72 45.01
N SER A 186 27.97 27.82 45.66
CA SER A 186 27.38 26.99 46.68
C SER A 186 27.04 27.83 47.88
N HIS A 187 25.81 28.30 48.00
CA HIS A 187 25.23 28.92 49.18
C HIS A 187 25.38 28.05 50.45
N TRP A 188 25.76 26.79 50.26
CA TRP A 188 26.00 25.87 51.37
C TRP A 188 27.24 26.22 52.20
N ARG A 189 28.31 26.73 51.59
CA ARG A 189 29.53 27.13 52.34
C ARG A 189 29.34 28.37 53.21
N GLU A 190 28.43 29.24 52.86
CA GLU A 190 28.13 30.42 53.65
C GLU A 190 27.28 30.07 54.88
N ARG A 191 26.34 29.14 54.79
CA ARG A 191 25.54 28.68 55.94
C ARG A 191 26.36 27.95 56.97
N ILE A 192 27.33 27.14 56.58
CA ILE A 192 28.19 26.41 57.50
C ILE A 192 29.09 27.40 58.28
N LYS A 193 29.61 28.47 57.63
CA LYS A 193 30.39 29.50 58.32
C LYS A 193 29.57 30.37 59.30
N GLN A 194 28.29 30.58 59.01
CA GLN A 194 27.40 31.25 59.90
C GLN A 194 27.06 30.45 61.15
N SER A 195 26.80 29.14 61.02
CA SER A 195 26.55 28.26 62.16
C SER A 195 27.77 28.08 63.07
N GLU A 196 28.99 28.06 62.55
CA GLU A 196 30.22 27.96 63.32
C GLU A 196 30.52 29.24 64.11
N ASN A 197 30.08 30.40 63.62
CA ASN A 197 30.26 31.67 64.34
C ASN A 197 29.22 31.90 65.44
N GLU A 198 28.02 31.34 65.31
CA GLU A 198 26.97 31.38 66.33
C GLU A 198 27.27 30.46 67.52
N GLU A 199 28.02 29.42 67.35
CA GLU A 199 28.40 28.46 68.41
C GLU A 199 29.59 28.94 69.26
N LYS A 200 30.30 30.02 68.85
CA LYS A 200 31.47 30.59 69.53
C LYS A 200 31.18 31.89 70.23
N SER A 201 29.98 32.38 70.29
CA SER A 201 29.52 33.57 70.99
C SER A 201 28.74 33.21 72.26
#